data_4bb504756ef5b5a9725b151693898d8c
#
_entry.id   4bb504756ef5b5a9725b151693898d8c
#
_cell.length_a   1.000
_cell.length_b   1.000
_cell.length_c   1.000
_cell.angle_alpha   90.00
_cell.angle_beta   90.00
_cell.angle_gamma   90.00
#
_symmetry.space_group_name_H-M   'P 1'
#
loop_
_entity.id
_entity.type
_entity.pdbx_description
1 polymer ?
#
loop_
_entity_poly.entity_id
_entity_poly.type
_entity_poly.pdbx_seq_one_letter_code
_entity_poly.pdbx_strand_id
1 'polypeptide(L)'
;METVAVAQRIEAPADRVWALVGDFGGDVLTRGYVARVEVAGRGIGARRTYHLDPSIGSGAVVERLVELDDAERAISYDMVDYGPLPWADYGGRITVTPAGPDACILVVRTRFLPLDPARGEELRGLSRGNIGLYFDNVRAAVGA
;
A
#
# COMPACT_ATOMS: atom_id res chain seq x y z
N MET A 1 9.66 16.00 5.19
CA MET A 1 9.34 14.65 4.67
C MET A 1 8.99 13.74 5.83
N GLU A 2 7.82 13.17 5.80
CA GLU A 2 7.37 12.20 6.78
C GLU A 2 7.57 10.78 6.26
N THR A 3 7.91 9.85 7.15
CA THR A 3 8.11 8.44 6.81
C THR A 3 7.38 7.58 7.84
N VAL A 4 6.69 6.55 7.37
CA VAL A 4 6.05 5.54 8.23
C VAL A 4 6.50 4.17 7.74
N ALA A 5 6.93 3.32 8.66
CA ALA A 5 7.28 1.93 8.37
C ALA A 5 6.64 1.03 9.41
N VAL A 6 5.97 -0.01 8.96
CA VAL A 6 5.36 -1.03 9.82
C VAL A 6 5.78 -2.40 9.31
N ALA A 7 6.29 -3.22 10.21
CA ALA A 7 6.70 -4.59 9.93
C ALA A 7 5.93 -5.54 10.85
N GLN A 8 5.36 -6.61 10.28
CA GLN A 8 4.67 -7.64 11.05
C GLN A 8 4.95 -9.03 10.48
N ARG A 9 4.99 -10.01 11.36
CA ARG A 9 5.02 -11.41 10.97
C ARG A 9 3.62 -11.86 10.55
N ILE A 10 3.55 -12.53 9.40
CA ILE A 10 2.33 -13.15 8.87
C ILE A 10 2.53 -14.67 8.87
N GLU A 11 1.60 -15.40 9.47
CA GLU A 11 1.64 -16.86 9.56
C GLU A 11 1.09 -17.50 8.28
N ALA A 12 1.76 -17.22 7.17
CA ALA A 12 1.48 -17.79 5.86
C ALA A 12 2.77 -17.79 5.02
N PRO A 13 2.92 -18.70 4.04
CA PRO A 13 4.08 -18.73 3.16
C PRO A 13 4.28 -17.42 2.42
N ALA A 14 5.53 -17.01 2.25
CA ALA A 14 5.87 -15.75 1.57
C ALA A 14 5.26 -15.66 0.18
N ASP A 15 5.28 -16.73 -0.60
CA ASP A 15 4.74 -16.71 -1.96
C ASP A 15 3.22 -16.52 -1.98
N ARG A 16 2.52 -17.00 -0.98
CA ARG A 16 1.07 -16.81 -0.87
C ARG A 16 0.73 -15.37 -0.54
N VAL A 17 1.47 -14.74 0.34
CA VAL A 17 1.31 -13.30 0.66
C VAL A 17 1.73 -12.46 -0.54
N TRP A 18 2.84 -12.81 -1.19
CA TRP A 18 3.32 -12.08 -2.37
C TRP A 18 2.33 -12.11 -3.54
N ALA A 19 1.63 -13.23 -3.75
CA ALA A 19 0.60 -13.31 -4.79
C ALA A 19 -0.48 -12.23 -4.64
N LEU A 20 -0.77 -11.80 -3.42
CA LEU A 20 -1.70 -10.71 -3.12
C LEU A 20 -1.01 -9.34 -3.21
N VAL A 21 0.13 -9.19 -2.55
CA VAL A 21 0.86 -7.91 -2.45
C VAL A 21 1.38 -7.46 -3.81
N GLY A 22 1.89 -8.38 -4.61
CA GLY A 22 2.44 -8.08 -5.94
C GLY A 22 1.39 -7.84 -7.02
N ASP A 23 0.12 -8.05 -6.72
CA ASP A 23 -0.99 -7.78 -7.64
C ASP A 23 -1.35 -6.29 -7.60
N PHE A 24 -0.72 -5.51 -8.48
CA PHE A 24 -0.87 -4.06 -8.52
C PHE A 24 -2.32 -3.60 -8.75
N GLY A 25 -3.10 -4.37 -9.50
CA GLY A 25 -4.50 -4.08 -9.79
C GLY A 25 -5.50 -4.69 -8.81
N GLY A 26 -5.03 -5.40 -7.79
CA GLY A 26 -5.89 -6.04 -6.81
C GLY A 26 -6.65 -5.06 -5.92
N ASP A 27 -7.84 -5.46 -5.49
CA ASP A 27 -8.71 -4.65 -4.64
C ASP A 27 -8.91 -5.23 -3.24
N VAL A 28 -8.34 -6.40 -2.97
CA VAL A 28 -8.56 -7.13 -1.70
C VAL A 28 -7.89 -6.43 -0.53
N LEU A 29 -6.65 -5.95 -0.71
CA LEU A 29 -5.81 -5.48 0.39
C LEU A 29 -6.11 -4.04 0.81
N THR A 30 -6.85 -3.30 0.00
CA THR A 30 -7.18 -1.88 0.25
C THR A 30 -8.62 -1.67 0.70
N ARG A 31 -9.32 -2.74 1.03
CA ARG A 31 -10.69 -2.65 1.57
C ARG A 31 -10.73 -1.82 2.85
N GLY A 32 -11.75 -0.96 2.94
CA GLY A 32 -11.94 -0.08 4.08
C GLY A 32 -11.44 1.35 3.84
N TYR A 33 -10.52 1.57 2.88
CA TYR A 33 -10.13 2.91 2.49
C TYR A 33 -10.16 3.16 0.98
N VAL A 34 -10.24 2.11 0.17
CA VAL A 34 -10.46 2.19 -1.28
C VAL A 34 -11.76 1.47 -1.62
N ALA A 35 -12.68 2.18 -2.29
CA ALA A 35 -13.96 1.61 -2.71
C ALA A 35 -13.84 0.82 -4.01
N ARG A 36 -12.99 1.27 -4.95
CA ARG A 36 -12.84 0.66 -6.27
C ARG A 36 -11.46 0.94 -6.84
N VAL A 37 -10.92 -0.02 -7.60
CA VAL A 37 -9.62 0.08 -8.27
C VAL A 37 -9.80 -0.08 -9.78
N GLU A 38 -9.14 0.78 -10.55
CA GLU A 38 -9.03 0.65 -12.01
C GLU A 38 -7.56 0.68 -12.39
N VAL A 39 -7.17 -0.10 -13.39
CA VAL A 39 -5.78 -0.17 -13.85
C VAL A 39 -5.69 0.16 -15.33
N ALA A 40 -4.70 0.96 -15.68
CA ALA A 40 -4.34 1.27 -17.06
C ALA A 40 -2.86 0.93 -17.30
N GLY A 41 -2.58 0.18 -18.35
CA GLY A 41 -1.22 -0.23 -18.70
C GLY A 41 -0.80 -1.52 -18.01
N ARG A 42 0.45 -1.93 -18.27
CA ARG A 42 1.06 -3.16 -17.74
C ARG A 42 2.51 -2.90 -17.36
N GLY A 43 3.00 -3.65 -16.36
CA GLY A 43 4.39 -3.57 -15.92
C GLY A 43 4.75 -2.22 -15.32
N ILE A 44 6.03 -1.91 -15.30
CA ILE A 44 6.54 -0.64 -14.78
C ILE A 44 5.93 0.52 -15.57
N GLY A 45 5.43 1.52 -14.85
CA GLY A 45 4.74 2.67 -15.44
C GLY A 45 3.22 2.49 -15.53
N ALA A 46 2.68 1.30 -15.27
CA ALA A 46 1.24 1.11 -15.17
C ALA A 46 0.67 2.02 -14.07
N ARG A 47 -0.57 2.46 -14.26
CA ARG A 47 -1.25 3.35 -13.32
C ARG A 47 -2.48 2.66 -12.77
N ARG A 48 -2.71 2.83 -11.47
CA ARG A 48 -3.96 2.43 -10.82
C ARG A 48 -4.66 3.64 -10.26
N THR A 49 -5.96 3.68 -10.46
CA THR A 49 -6.84 4.69 -9.88
C THR A 49 -7.55 4.09 -8.70
N TYR A 50 -7.32 4.65 -7.51
CA TYR A 50 -8.04 4.32 -6.30
C TYR A 50 -9.18 5.31 -6.12
N HIS A 51 -10.41 4.82 -6.24
CA HIS A 51 -11.59 5.59 -5.85
C HIS A 51 -11.73 5.46 -4.34
N LEU A 52 -11.57 6.56 -3.62
CA LEU A 52 -11.52 6.56 -2.17
C LEU A 52 -12.86 6.15 -1.56
N ASP A 53 -12.78 5.44 -0.44
CA ASP A 53 -13.97 5.21 0.39
C ASP A 53 -14.47 6.57 0.90
N PRO A 54 -15.79 6.82 0.93
CA PRO A 54 -16.32 8.10 1.39
C PRO A 54 -15.90 8.50 2.80
N SER A 55 -15.50 7.56 3.65
CA SER A 55 -14.97 7.84 4.99
C SER A 55 -13.60 8.51 4.98
N ILE A 56 -12.83 8.36 3.88
CA ILE A 56 -11.50 8.98 3.70
C ILE A 56 -11.62 10.34 3.03
N GLY A 57 -12.53 10.46 2.05
CA GLY A 57 -12.73 11.66 1.27
C GLY A 57 -13.51 11.35 0.00
N SER A 58 -13.91 12.37 -0.74
CA SER A 58 -14.55 12.18 -2.03
C SER A 58 -13.52 12.39 -3.14
N GLY A 59 -13.47 11.46 -4.10
CA GLY A 59 -12.59 11.57 -5.25
C GLY A 59 -11.70 10.36 -5.42
N ALA A 60 -10.66 10.54 -6.20
CA ALA A 60 -9.75 9.47 -6.57
C ALA A 60 -8.31 9.93 -6.53
N VAL A 61 -7.41 8.97 -6.34
CA VAL A 61 -5.96 9.17 -6.45
C VAL A 61 -5.41 8.22 -7.50
N VAL A 62 -4.32 8.59 -8.14
CA VAL A 62 -3.66 7.75 -9.13
C VAL A 62 -2.24 7.45 -8.66
N GLU A 63 -1.88 6.19 -8.65
CA GLU A 63 -0.54 5.71 -8.33
C GLU A 63 0.08 5.05 -9.57
N ARG A 64 1.40 5.18 -9.70
CA ARG A 64 2.17 4.59 -10.78
C ARG A 64 3.09 3.52 -10.23
N LEU A 65 3.15 2.36 -10.90
CA LEU A 65 4.06 1.28 -10.55
C LEU A 65 5.50 1.65 -10.91
N VAL A 66 6.39 1.65 -9.94
CA VAL A 66 7.81 2.03 -10.08
C VAL A 66 8.73 0.82 -10.02
N GLU A 67 8.43 -0.14 -9.17
CA GLU A 67 9.21 -1.36 -8.98
C GLU A 67 8.27 -2.55 -8.85
N LEU A 68 8.62 -3.65 -9.51
CA LEU A 68 7.97 -4.95 -9.28
C LEU A 68 9.03 -6.02 -9.47
N ASP A 69 9.43 -6.66 -8.37
CA ASP A 69 10.48 -7.66 -8.33
C ASP A 69 9.95 -8.94 -7.68
N ASP A 70 9.62 -9.94 -8.51
CA ASP A 70 9.07 -11.19 -8.02
C ASP A 70 10.10 -12.03 -7.26
N ALA A 71 11.38 -11.91 -7.60
CA ALA A 71 12.45 -12.66 -6.93
C ALA A 71 12.67 -12.15 -5.50
N GLU A 72 12.72 -10.84 -5.33
CA GLU A 72 12.90 -10.19 -4.02
C GLU A 72 11.58 -9.95 -3.30
N ARG A 73 10.45 -10.18 -3.96
CA ARG A 73 9.10 -9.87 -3.46
C ARG A 73 8.99 -8.44 -2.96
N ALA A 74 9.24 -7.51 -3.88
CA ALA A 74 9.20 -6.08 -3.62
C ALA A 74 8.35 -5.36 -4.66
N ILE A 75 7.53 -4.43 -4.21
CA ILE A 75 6.71 -3.56 -5.06
C ILE A 75 6.84 -2.13 -4.54
N SER A 76 7.00 -1.18 -5.47
CA SER A 76 7.04 0.25 -5.15
C SER A 76 6.14 1.02 -6.09
N TYR A 77 5.56 2.09 -5.58
CA TYR A 77 4.67 2.96 -6.32
C TYR A 77 4.81 4.41 -5.86
N ASP A 78 4.53 5.32 -6.79
CA ASP A 78 4.44 6.76 -6.54
C ASP A 78 3.02 7.24 -6.81
N MET A 79 2.56 8.22 -6.04
CA MET A 79 1.31 8.90 -6.33
C MET A 79 1.58 9.98 -7.39
N VAL A 80 0.76 10.02 -8.45
CA VAL A 80 0.88 10.99 -9.55
C VAL A 80 -0.31 11.93 -9.64
N ASP A 81 -1.45 11.56 -9.04
CA ASP A 81 -2.60 12.42 -8.83
C ASP A 81 -3.07 12.23 -7.39
N TYR A 82 -3.11 13.31 -6.65
CA TYR A 82 -3.34 13.27 -5.19
C TYR A 82 -4.80 13.44 -4.80
N GLY A 83 -5.65 13.85 -5.75
CA GLY A 83 -7.06 14.10 -5.44
C GLY A 83 -7.23 14.99 -4.20
N PRO A 84 -8.04 14.57 -3.22
CA PRO A 84 -8.29 15.35 -2.00
C PRO A 84 -7.24 15.17 -0.90
N LEU A 85 -6.23 14.31 -1.09
CA LEU A 85 -5.29 13.98 -0.02
C LEU A 85 -4.38 15.14 0.34
N PRO A 86 -4.05 15.32 1.62
CA PRO A 86 -3.38 16.51 2.14
C PRO A 86 -1.85 16.42 2.10
N TRP A 87 -1.26 15.72 1.14
CA TRP A 87 0.17 15.53 1.01
C TRP A 87 0.64 15.59 -0.45
N ALA A 88 1.94 15.69 -0.62
CA ALA A 88 2.64 15.62 -1.90
C ALA A 88 3.81 14.65 -1.77
N ASP A 89 4.48 14.35 -2.87
CA ASP A 89 5.67 13.49 -2.93
C ASP A 89 5.47 12.16 -2.18
N TYR A 90 4.30 11.57 -2.40
CA TYR A 90 3.92 10.31 -1.76
C TYR A 90 4.47 9.12 -2.55
N GLY A 91 5.06 8.19 -1.84
CA GLY A 91 5.46 6.91 -2.40
C GLY A 91 5.40 5.82 -1.34
N GLY A 92 5.30 4.59 -1.81
CA GLY A 92 5.29 3.42 -0.95
C GLY A 92 6.17 2.32 -1.48
N ARG A 93 6.66 1.48 -0.57
CA ARG A 93 7.37 0.25 -0.87
C ARG A 93 6.92 -0.84 0.07
N ILE A 94 6.58 -1.99 -0.48
CA ILE A 94 6.14 -3.16 0.27
C ILE A 94 7.07 -4.32 -0.06
N THR A 95 7.53 -5.02 0.96
CA THR A 95 8.37 -6.21 0.80
C THR A 95 7.80 -7.37 1.59
N VAL A 96 8.00 -8.58 1.06
CA VAL A 96 7.63 -9.83 1.70
C VAL A 96 8.88 -10.69 1.80
N THR A 97 9.35 -10.94 3.01
CA THR A 97 10.57 -11.72 3.26
C THR A 97 10.20 -13.04 3.94
N PRO A 98 10.62 -14.20 3.41
CA PRO A 98 10.36 -15.47 4.07
C PRO A 98 10.94 -15.52 5.49
N ALA A 99 10.17 -16.11 6.40
CA ALA A 99 10.59 -16.44 7.77
C ALA A 99 10.34 -17.93 8.00
N GLY A 100 11.02 -18.76 7.23
CA GLY A 100 10.76 -20.20 7.14
C GLY A 100 9.70 -20.52 6.06
N PRO A 101 9.31 -21.80 5.91
CA PRO A 101 8.40 -22.23 4.85
C PRO A 101 6.95 -21.77 5.02
N ASP A 102 6.53 -21.49 6.25
CA ASP A 102 5.13 -21.25 6.60
C ASP A 102 4.85 -19.85 7.13
N ALA A 103 5.83 -18.96 7.11
CA ALA A 103 5.68 -17.60 7.60
C ALA A 103 6.52 -16.61 6.81
N CYS A 104 6.18 -15.33 6.93
CA CYS A 104 6.94 -14.26 6.31
C CYS A 104 6.86 -12.98 7.15
N ILE A 105 7.76 -12.04 6.85
CA ILE A 105 7.72 -10.69 7.40
C ILE A 105 7.24 -9.76 6.29
N LEU A 106 6.12 -9.10 6.53
CA LEU A 106 5.55 -8.09 5.64
C LEU A 106 5.94 -6.72 6.16
N VAL A 107 6.57 -5.92 5.30
CA VAL A 107 6.98 -4.54 5.63
C VAL A 107 6.32 -3.58 4.66
N VAL A 108 5.63 -2.59 5.20
CA VAL A 108 5.05 -1.49 4.42
C VAL A 108 5.73 -0.20 4.84
N ARG A 109 6.30 0.51 3.86
CA ARG A 109 6.92 1.82 4.06
C ARG A 109 6.21 2.85 3.21
N THR A 110 5.90 4.00 3.79
CA THR A 110 5.37 5.15 3.05
C THR A 110 6.19 6.39 3.37
N ARG A 111 6.28 7.28 2.38
CA ARG A 111 6.85 8.61 2.54
C ARG A 111 5.89 9.63 1.96
N PHE A 112 5.85 10.80 2.54
CA PHE A 112 5.05 11.91 2.01
C PHE A 112 5.49 13.25 2.60
N LEU A 113 5.18 14.32 1.88
CA LEU A 113 5.37 15.69 2.34
C LEU A 113 4.00 16.28 2.68
N PRO A 114 3.71 16.57 3.97
CA PRO A 114 2.46 17.24 4.32
C PRO A 114 2.33 18.59 3.62
N LEU A 115 1.15 18.92 3.08
CA LEU A 115 0.89 20.24 2.54
C LEU A 115 0.88 21.29 3.65
N ASP A 116 0.43 20.91 4.84
CA ASP A 116 0.56 21.70 6.06
C ASP A 116 1.57 21.02 6.99
N PRO A 117 2.77 21.57 7.18
CA PRO A 117 3.80 20.96 8.03
C PRO A 117 3.34 20.71 9.47
N ALA A 118 2.41 21.51 9.99
CA ALA A 118 1.88 21.34 11.34
C ALA A 118 1.06 20.05 11.52
N ARG A 119 0.62 19.40 10.41
CA ARG A 119 -0.16 18.18 10.43
C ARG A 119 0.68 16.90 10.29
N GLY A 120 2.00 16.99 10.34
CA GLY A 120 2.89 15.86 10.12
C GLY A 120 2.57 14.65 11.00
N GLU A 121 2.41 14.86 12.32
CA GLU A 121 2.10 13.78 13.26
C GLU A 121 0.70 13.18 13.02
N GLU A 122 -0.30 14.03 12.80
CA GLU A 122 -1.66 13.58 12.46
C GLU A 122 -1.66 12.71 11.21
N LEU A 123 -0.96 13.13 10.16
CA LEU A 123 -0.92 12.42 8.89
C LEU A 123 -0.11 11.12 8.97
N ARG A 124 0.93 11.06 9.81
CA ARG A 124 1.59 9.78 10.12
C ARG A 124 0.61 8.81 10.78
N GLY A 125 -0.20 9.29 11.71
CA GLY A 125 -1.24 8.48 12.35
C GLY A 125 -2.27 7.95 11.36
N LEU A 126 -2.71 8.79 10.41
CA LEU A 126 -3.61 8.38 9.33
C LEU A 126 -2.97 7.30 8.46
N SER A 127 -1.72 7.48 8.07
CA SER A 127 -0.97 6.49 7.28
C SER A 127 -0.84 5.15 8.03
N ARG A 128 -0.49 5.18 9.32
CA ARG A 128 -0.44 3.96 10.14
C ARG A 128 -1.78 3.26 10.22
N GLY A 129 -2.87 4.01 10.33
CA GLY A 129 -4.21 3.44 10.35
C GLY A 129 -4.55 2.70 9.06
N ASN A 130 -4.23 3.27 7.92
CA ASN A 130 -4.43 2.63 6.62
C ASN A 130 -3.54 1.40 6.45
N ILE A 131 -2.29 1.46 6.89
CA ILE A 131 -1.37 0.31 6.89
C ILE A 131 -1.92 -0.80 7.78
N GLY A 132 -2.48 -0.46 8.93
CA GLY A 132 -3.12 -1.43 9.83
C GLY A 132 -4.26 -2.18 9.15
N LEU A 133 -5.13 -1.48 8.42
CA LEU A 133 -6.19 -2.10 7.61
C LEU A 133 -5.61 -3.01 6.53
N TYR A 134 -4.54 -2.58 5.88
CA TYR A 134 -3.84 -3.39 4.88
C TYR A 134 -3.35 -4.72 5.47
N PHE A 135 -2.69 -4.70 6.63
CA PHE A 135 -2.26 -5.91 7.32
C PHE A 135 -3.44 -6.81 7.69
N ASP A 136 -4.52 -6.23 8.22
CA ASP A 136 -5.72 -7.00 8.56
C ASP A 136 -6.32 -7.67 7.32
N ASN A 137 -6.33 -6.97 6.19
CA ASN A 137 -6.82 -7.51 4.92
C ASN A 137 -5.93 -8.65 4.41
N VAL A 138 -4.62 -8.53 4.55
CA VAL A 138 -3.68 -9.62 4.20
C VAL A 138 -4.00 -10.85 5.04
N ARG A 139 -4.11 -10.71 6.37
CA ARG A 139 -4.42 -11.84 7.25
C ARG A 139 -5.75 -12.49 6.91
N ALA A 140 -6.78 -11.70 6.68
CA ALA A 140 -8.09 -12.22 6.29
C ALA A 140 -8.02 -13.02 4.97
N ALA A 141 -7.28 -12.52 3.99
CA ALA A 141 -7.16 -13.15 2.67
C ALA A 141 -6.38 -14.47 2.72
N VAL A 142 -5.38 -14.60 3.59
CA VAL A 142 -4.56 -15.82 3.71
C VAL A 142 -5.02 -16.75 4.83
N GLY A 143 -6.02 -16.36 5.60
CA GLY A 143 -6.53 -17.16 6.72
C GLY A 143 -5.59 -17.19 7.94
N ALA A 144 -4.89 -16.11 8.17
CA ALA A 144 -3.90 -16.00 9.25
C ALA A 144 -4.29 -14.99 10.31
#